data_bf79ef4277b43e20990913c0c86addfa
#
_entry.id   bf79ef4277b43e20990913c0c86addfa
#
_cell.length_a   1.000
_cell.length_b   1.000
_cell.length_c   1.000
_cell.angle_alpha   90.00
_cell.angle_beta   90.00
_cell.angle_gamma   90.00
#
_symmetry.space_group_name_H-M   'P 1'
#
loop_
_entity.id
_entity.type
_entity.pdbx_description
1 polymer ?
#
loop_
_entity_poly.entity_id
_entity_poly.type
_entity_poly.pdbx_seq_one_letter_code
_entity_poly.pdbx_strand_id
1 'polypeptide(L)'
;MAHTNPAVRAWDPAFAYELATIIQFGIKEMVEDDKDVIHYIAVYNENYPMPPKPKSVDEGIIKGLYMLRGAPKGDGPIVRLIGSGPIMIQVLDAVEKLEEFGVRSEIWSATSYGELRRDGLEVDRWNRLNPDKPAKQCYIESQLGNSNTPIIAVSDNMAAVPDMVRKWMPENYEVLGTDGFGRSDTREALRRFFE
;
A
#
# COMPACT_ATOMS: atom_id res chain seq x y z
N MET A 1 -9.20 -12.18 7.73
CA MET A 1 -10.68 -12.12 7.66
C MET A 1 -11.19 -10.84 7.00
N ALA A 2 -10.74 -9.63 7.39
CA ALA A 2 -11.26 -8.40 6.76
C ALA A 2 -11.14 -8.38 5.23
N HIS A 3 -10.01 -8.79 4.67
CA HIS A 3 -9.78 -8.81 3.21
C HIS A 3 -10.59 -9.85 2.42
N THR A 4 -11.22 -10.82 3.10
CA THR A 4 -12.02 -11.87 2.44
C THR A 4 -13.52 -11.60 2.47
N ASN A 5 -13.96 -10.62 3.27
CA ASN A 5 -15.36 -10.22 3.35
C ASN A 5 -15.65 -9.10 2.32
N PRO A 6 -16.57 -9.29 1.37
CA PRO A 6 -16.87 -8.30 0.34
C PRO A 6 -17.48 -7.00 0.89
N ALA A 7 -18.14 -7.04 2.04
CA ALA A 7 -18.71 -5.86 2.69
C ALA A 7 -17.67 -5.06 3.51
N VAL A 8 -16.46 -5.61 3.74
CA VAL A 8 -15.44 -4.95 4.55
C VAL A 8 -14.39 -4.28 3.67
N ARG A 9 -14.16 -3.00 3.89
CA ARG A 9 -13.05 -2.23 3.36
C ARG A 9 -11.98 -2.13 4.43
N ALA A 10 -10.84 -2.79 4.22
CA ALA A 10 -9.75 -2.85 5.19
C ALA A 10 -8.66 -1.84 4.82
N TRP A 11 -8.27 -1.02 5.79
CA TRP A 11 -7.31 0.07 5.64
C TRP A 11 -6.17 -0.04 6.64
N ASP A 12 -4.98 0.32 6.19
CA ASP A 12 -3.75 0.34 6.99
C ASP A 12 -2.99 1.66 6.74
N PRO A 13 -3.53 2.82 7.22
CA PRO A 13 -2.91 4.11 7.00
C PRO A 13 -1.63 4.27 7.80
N ALA A 14 -0.60 4.87 7.17
CA ALA A 14 0.65 5.22 7.80
C ALA A 14 0.59 6.60 8.50
N PHE A 15 -0.18 7.54 7.96
CA PHE A 15 -0.17 8.94 8.38
C PHE A 15 -1.55 9.45 8.75
N ALA A 16 -1.60 10.46 9.64
CA ALA A 16 -2.85 11.04 10.11
C ALA A 16 -3.71 11.64 8.98
N TYR A 17 -3.10 12.19 7.95
CA TYR A 17 -3.86 12.72 6.82
C TYR A 17 -4.47 11.62 5.95
N GLU A 18 -3.85 10.44 5.86
CA GLU A 18 -4.45 9.26 5.23
C GLU A 18 -5.67 8.79 6.01
N LEU A 19 -5.50 8.65 7.34
CA LEU A 19 -6.58 8.28 8.25
C LEU A 19 -7.77 9.25 8.13
N ALA A 20 -7.51 10.56 8.14
CA ALA A 20 -8.56 11.57 8.00
C ALA A 20 -9.29 11.46 6.65
N THR A 21 -8.55 11.25 5.54
CA THR A 21 -9.14 11.07 4.20
C THR A 21 -9.99 9.79 4.13
N ILE A 22 -9.53 8.68 4.72
CA ILE A 22 -10.26 7.40 4.77
C ILE A 22 -11.53 7.52 5.61
N ILE A 23 -11.47 8.16 6.79
CA ILE A 23 -12.65 8.39 7.64
C ILE A 23 -13.69 9.23 6.91
N GLN A 24 -13.26 10.33 6.28
CA GLN A 24 -14.16 11.18 5.51
C GLN A 24 -14.83 10.41 4.36
N PHE A 25 -14.07 9.60 3.64
CA PHE A 25 -14.60 8.72 2.60
C PHE A 25 -15.58 7.68 3.15
N GLY A 26 -15.25 7.05 4.29
CA GLY A 26 -16.12 6.07 4.95
C GLY A 26 -17.45 6.65 5.41
N ILE A 27 -17.42 7.86 5.99
CA ILE A 27 -18.64 8.59 6.38
C ILE A 27 -19.51 8.85 5.14
N LYS A 28 -18.89 9.32 4.05
CA LYS A 28 -19.61 9.56 2.80
C LYS A 28 -20.28 8.28 2.29
N GLU A 29 -19.54 7.15 2.20
CA GLU A 29 -20.11 5.91 1.69
C GLU A 29 -21.25 5.35 2.56
N MET A 30 -21.05 5.32 3.90
CA MET A 30 -22.02 4.71 4.82
C MET A 30 -23.22 5.60 5.14
N VAL A 31 -23.04 6.92 5.17
CA VAL A 31 -24.07 7.86 5.64
C VAL A 31 -24.72 8.64 4.50
N GLU A 32 -23.93 9.15 3.55
CA GLU A 32 -24.47 9.96 2.45
C GLU A 32 -24.93 9.10 1.28
N ASP A 33 -24.11 8.10 0.91
CA ASP A 33 -24.39 7.21 -0.22
C ASP A 33 -25.22 5.97 0.19
N ASP A 34 -25.50 5.79 1.49
CA ASP A 34 -26.27 4.67 2.09
C ASP A 34 -25.79 3.28 1.64
N LYS A 35 -24.47 3.12 1.54
CA LYS A 35 -23.85 1.85 1.11
C LYS A 35 -23.72 0.88 2.27
N ASP A 36 -24.02 -0.37 2.00
CA ASP A 36 -23.95 -1.49 2.96
C ASP A 36 -22.49 -2.00 3.07
N VAL A 37 -21.61 -1.18 3.65
CA VAL A 37 -20.19 -1.46 3.82
C VAL A 37 -19.71 -1.15 5.23
N ILE A 38 -18.61 -1.78 5.64
CA ILE A 38 -17.93 -1.57 6.92
C ILE A 38 -16.49 -1.16 6.63
N HIS A 39 -16.05 -0.03 7.19
CA HIS A 39 -14.65 0.37 7.14
C HIS A 39 -13.92 -0.15 8.37
N TYR A 40 -12.98 -1.09 8.15
CA TYR A 40 -12.05 -1.57 9.16
C TYR A 40 -10.71 -0.82 8.97
N ILE A 41 -10.29 -0.06 9.96
CA ILE A 41 -9.09 0.77 9.90
C ILE A 41 -8.14 0.33 11.01
N ALA A 42 -6.96 -0.15 10.64
CA ALA A 42 -5.89 -0.41 11.59
C ALA A 42 -5.28 0.93 12.04
N VAL A 43 -5.19 1.14 13.35
CA VAL A 43 -4.56 2.33 13.94
C VAL A 43 -3.59 1.92 15.01
N TYR A 44 -2.57 2.73 15.20
CA TYR A 44 -1.48 2.47 16.13
C TYR A 44 -1.43 3.53 17.22
N ASN A 45 -0.92 3.17 18.38
CA ASN A 45 -0.82 4.04 19.54
C ASN A 45 0.59 4.64 19.74
N GLU A 46 1.43 4.60 18.73
CA GLU A 46 2.77 5.14 18.76
C GLU A 46 2.85 6.51 18.07
N ASN A 47 3.53 7.46 18.72
CA ASN A 47 3.77 8.78 18.15
C ASN A 47 5.05 8.75 17.30
N TYR A 48 4.94 9.18 16.05
CA TYR A 48 6.08 9.37 15.16
C TYR A 48 5.91 10.62 14.27
N PRO A 49 7.03 11.19 13.79
CA PRO A 49 6.98 12.31 12.86
C PRO A 49 6.23 11.93 11.58
N MET A 50 5.32 12.79 11.16
CA MET A 50 4.55 12.58 9.93
C MET A 50 4.91 13.64 8.90
N PRO A 51 5.20 13.26 7.65
CA PRO A 51 5.45 14.22 6.59
C PRO A 51 4.17 15.01 6.27
N PRO A 52 4.30 16.22 5.69
CA PRO A 52 3.14 16.94 5.21
C PRO A 52 2.46 16.16 4.08
N LYS A 53 1.13 16.26 4.01
CA LYS A 53 0.33 15.62 2.96
C LYS A 53 0.78 16.12 1.58
N PRO A 54 1.17 15.25 0.65
CA PRO A 54 1.43 15.64 -0.73
C PRO A 54 0.16 16.19 -1.39
N LYS A 55 0.32 17.00 -2.42
CA LYS A 55 -0.83 17.54 -3.16
C LYS A 55 -1.49 16.45 -4.00
N SER A 56 -2.81 16.50 -4.09
CA SER A 56 -3.62 15.66 -5.01
C SER A 56 -3.49 14.15 -4.79
N VAL A 57 -3.26 13.69 -3.54
CA VAL A 57 -3.14 12.25 -3.21
C VAL A 57 -4.42 11.64 -2.68
N ASP A 58 -5.50 12.41 -2.48
CA ASP A 58 -6.74 11.92 -1.87
C ASP A 58 -7.34 10.73 -2.63
N GLU A 59 -7.38 10.80 -3.95
CA GLU A 59 -7.87 9.70 -4.77
C GLU A 59 -7.01 8.45 -4.61
N GLY A 60 -5.69 8.60 -4.61
CA GLY A 60 -4.76 7.49 -4.41
C GLY A 60 -4.89 6.85 -3.03
N ILE A 61 -5.09 7.65 -1.98
CA ILE A 61 -5.36 7.16 -0.62
C ILE A 61 -6.61 6.28 -0.62
N ILE A 62 -7.70 6.72 -1.27
CA ILE A 62 -8.96 5.97 -1.33
C ILE A 62 -8.86 4.74 -2.25
N LYS A 63 -8.07 4.81 -3.32
CA LYS A 63 -7.81 3.67 -4.20
C LYS A 63 -6.81 2.66 -3.64
N GLY A 64 -6.14 2.99 -2.54
CA GLY A 64 -5.29 2.08 -1.80
C GLY A 64 -3.80 2.20 -2.06
N LEU A 65 -3.32 3.06 -2.99
CA LEU A 65 -1.91 3.28 -3.30
C LEU A 65 -1.67 4.68 -3.85
N TYR A 66 -0.64 5.36 -3.36
CA TYR A 66 -0.19 6.62 -3.95
C TYR A 66 1.32 6.82 -3.79
N MET A 67 1.93 7.61 -4.67
CA MET A 67 3.33 8.01 -4.55
C MET A 67 3.48 9.06 -3.46
N LEU A 68 4.19 8.71 -2.39
CA LEU A 68 4.53 9.63 -1.30
C LEU A 68 5.67 10.56 -1.71
N ARG A 69 6.70 10.01 -2.34
CA ARG A 69 7.88 10.75 -2.79
C ARG A 69 8.51 10.08 -4.03
N GLY A 70 8.76 10.85 -5.09
CA GLY A 70 9.49 10.38 -6.26
C GLY A 70 10.99 10.22 -5.98
N ALA A 71 11.67 9.45 -6.82
CA ALA A 71 13.12 9.29 -6.73
C ALA A 71 13.83 10.64 -6.93
N PRO A 72 14.88 10.94 -6.16
CA PRO A 72 15.69 12.13 -6.34
C PRO A 72 16.35 12.12 -7.75
N LYS A 73 16.63 13.31 -8.29
CA LYS A 73 17.38 13.43 -9.55
C LYS A 73 18.82 12.90 -9.37
N GLY A 74 19.36 12.26 -10.37
CA GLY A 74 20.72 11.75 -10.36
C GLY A 74 20.88 10.51 -11.21
N ASP A 75 22.11 10.00 -11.27
CA ASP A 75 22.47 8.76 -11.93
C ASP A 75 22.49 7.63 -10.88
N GLY A 76 22.14 6.44 -11.26
CA GLY A 76 22.11 5.28 -10.37
C GLY A 76 20.79 4.51 -10.46
N PRO A 77 20.77 3.27 -9.98
CA PRO A 77 19.59 2.43 -10.03
C PRO A 77 18.46 3.02 -9.18
N ILE A 78 17.22 2.71 -9.57
CA ILE A 78 16.03 3.10 -8.83
C ILE A 78 15.36 1.83 -8.27
N VAL A 79 14.90 1.91 -7.04
CA VAL A 79 14.01 0.93 -6.40
C VAL A 79 12.72 1.61 -6.00
N ARG A 80 11.60 0.90 -6.10
CA ARG A 80 10.30 1.33 -5.57
C ARG A 80 10.07 0.65 -4.24
N LEU A 81 9.87 1.44 -3.20
CA LEU A 81 9.55 0.95 -1.87
C LEU A 81 8.09 1.25 -1.57
N ILE A 82 7.33 0.22 -1.22
CA ILE A 82 5.93 0.35 -0.84
C ILE A 82 5.81 -0.01 0.64
N GLY A 83 5.31 0.91 1.46
CA GLY A 83 5.01 0.66 2.87
C GLY A 83 3.51 0.75 3.15
N SER A 84 3.02 0.04 4.18
CA SER A 84 1.67 0.16 4.70
C SER A 84 1.68 0.29 6.21
N GLY A 85 0.85 1.19 6.76
CA GLY A 85 0.83 1.39 8.21
C GLY A 85 2.17 1.89 8.78
N PRO A 86 2.48 1.63 10.06
CA PRO A 86 3.64 2.21 10.74
C PRO A 86 4.99 1.68 10.25
N ILE A 87 5.05 0.56 9.53
CA ILE A 87 6.29 0.08 8.92
C ILE A 87 6.85 1.11 7.90
N MET A 88 6.03 2.05 7.46
CA MET A 88 6.46 3.16 6.62
C MET A 88 7.65 3.93 7.21
N ILE A 89 7.77 4.03 8.52
CA ILE A 89 8.91 4.67 9.19
C ILE A 89 10.20 3.92 8.83
N GLN A 90 10.16 2.59 8.86
CA GLN A 90 11.31 1.75 8.51
C GLN A 90 11.64 1.83 7.02
N VAL A 91 10.62 1.99 6.19
CA VAL A 91 10.81 2.24 4.75
C VAL A 91 11.53 3.58 4.53
N LEU A 92 11.16 4.62 5.27
CA LEU A 92 11.82 5.93 5.21
C LEU A 92 13.27 5.86 5.69
N ASP A 93 13.55 5.15 6.80
CA ASP A 93 14.90 4.91 7.30
C ASP A 93 15.76 4.10 6.30
N ALA A 94 15.14 3.13 5.61
CA ALA A 94 15.83 2.32 4.61
C ALA A 94 16.27 3.15 3.40
N VAL A 95 15.51 4.20 3.03
CA VAL A 95 15.89 5.10 1.93
C VAL A 95 17.23 5.78 2.19
N GLU A 96 17.44 6.28 3.41
CA GLU A 96 18.71 6.94 3.78
C GLU A 96 19.89 5.99 3.61
N LYS A 97 19.72 4.73 4.04
CA LYS A 97 20.76 3.69 3.88
C LYS A 97 20.99 3.32 2.41
N LEU A 98 19.94 3.23 1.60
CA LEU A 98 20.07 2.93 0.18
C LEU A 98 20.80 4.05 -0.59
N GLU A 99 20.59 5.30 -0.17
CA GLU A 99 21.31 6.44 -0.75
C GLU A 99 22.83 6.35 -0.52
N GLU A 100 23.28 5.81 0.61
CA GLU A 100 24.70 5.55 0.89
C GLU A 100 25.34 4.57 -0.12
N PHE A 101 24.53 3.67 -0.69
CA PHE A 101 24.93 2.73 -1.75
C PHE A 101 24.68 3.27 -3.17
N GLY A 102 24.27 4.54 -3.30
CA GLY A 102 23.99 5.17 -4.59
C GLY A 102 22.68 4.69 -5.23
N VAL A 103 21.78 4.04 -4.46
CA VAL A 103 20.46 3.59 -4.92
C VAL A 103 19.43 4.67 -4.61
N ARG A 104 18.70 5.11 -5.64
CA ARG A 104 17.62 6.09 -5.53
C ARG A 104 16.28 5.38 -5.27
N SER A 105 15.43 5.96 -4.45
CA SER A 105 14.18 5.31 -4.06
C SER A 105 12.96 6.15 -4.43
N GLU A 106 11.96 5.52 -5.08
CA GLU A 106 10.59 6.02 -5.11
C GLU A 106 9.84 5.42 -3.92
N ILE A 107 9.10 6.25 -3.18
CA ILE A 107 8.36 5.82 -1.99
C ILE A 107 6.87 5.88 -2.28
N TRP A 108 6.20 4.78 -2.03
CA TRP A 108 4.78 4.61 -2.19
C TRP A 108 4.12 4.21 -0.86
N SER A 109 2.94 4.75 -0.59
CA SER A 109 2.11 4.32 0.55
C SER A 109 0.95 3.49 0.06
N ALA A 110 0.86 2.24 0.56
CA ALA A 110 -0.26 1.36 0.31
C ALA A 110 -1.23 1.43 1.50
N THR A 111 -2.26 2.23 1.36
CA THR A 111 -3.30 2.41 2.39
C THR A 111 -4.29 1.25 2.43
N SER A 112 -4.43 0.48 1.33
CA SER A 112 -5.31 -0.68 1.28
C SER A 112 -4.98 -1.67 0.16
N TYR A 113 -4.33 -2.76 0.49
CA TYR A 113 -4.18 -3.88 -0.44
C TYR A 113 -5.52 -4.54 -0.80
N GLY A 114 -6.51 -4.44 0.10
CA GLY A 114 -7.86 -4.94 -0.15
C GLY A 114 -8.57 -4.20 -1.28
N GLU A 115 -8.51 -2.88 -1.31
CA GLU A 115 -9.12 -2.07 -2.37
C GLU A 115 -8.38 -2.25 -3.71
N LEU A 116 -7.05 -2.32 -3.68
CA LEU A 116 -6.25 -2.61 -4.86
C LEU A 116 -6.62 -3.96 -5.49
N ARG A 117 -6.77 -5.00 -4.67
CA ARG A 117 -7.22 -6.32 -5.12
C ARG A 117 -8.64 -6.29 -5.67
N ARG A 118 -9.55 -5.55 -5.04
CA ARG A 118 -10.93 -5.41 -5.48
C ARG A 118 -11.00 -4.81 -6.89
N ASP A 119 -10.28 -3.71 -7.11
CA ASP A 119 -10.16 -3.04 -8.41
C ASP A 119 -9.60 -4.01 -9.47
N GLY A 120 -8.50 -4.70 -9.18
CA GLY A 120 -7.91 -5.68 -10.10
C GLY A 120 -8.88 -6.81 -10.49
N LEU A 121 -9.61 -7.38 -9.53
CA LEU A 121 -10.60 -8.42 -9.79
C LEU A 121 -11.79 -7.91 -10.62
N GLU A 122 -12.24 -6.68 -10.38
CA GLU A 122 -13.31 -6.05 -11.15
C GLU A 122 -12.89 -5.83 -12.60
N VAL A 123 -11.68 -5.30 -12.81
CA VAL A 123 -11.12 -5.11 -14.16
C VAL A 123 -10.93 -6.43 -14.88
N ASP A 124 -10.39 -7.46 -14.22
CA ASP A 124 -10.27 -8.81 -14.79
C ASP A 124 -11.62 -9.38 -15.23
N ARG A 125 -12.63 -9.23 -14.37
CA ARG A 125 -14.00 -9.66 -14.68
C ARG A 125 -14.55 -8.92 -15.88
N TRP A 126 -14.38 -7.59 -15.92
CA TRP A 126 -14.86 -6.77 -17.02
C TRP A 126 -14.22 -7.20 -18.35
N ASN A 127 -12.90 -7.38 -18.37
CA ASN A 127 -12.14 -7.79 -19.56
C ASN A 127 -12.61 -9.16 -20.09
N ARG A 128 -12.86 -10.13 -19.20
CA ARG A 128 -13.39 -11.44 -19.60
C ARG A 128 -14.80 -11.36 -20.20
N LEU A 129 -15.64 -10.47 -19.69
CA LEU A 129 -17.03 -10.32 -20.15
C LEU A 129 -17.16 -9.41 -21.37
N ASN A 130 -16.10 -8.70 -21.77
CA ASN A 130 -16.09 -7.79 -22.91
C ASN A 130 -14.88 -8.03 -23.82
N PRO A 131 -14.74 -9.26 -24.39
CA PRO A 131 -13.56 -9.61 -25.20
C PRO A 131 -13.40 -8.78 -26.48
N ASP A 132 -14.51 -8.20 -26.97
CA ASP A 132 -14.53 -7.38 -28.18
C ASP A 132 -14.18 -5.90 -27.93
N LYS A 133 -13.93 -5.53 -26.68
CA LYS A 133 -13.57 -4.16 -26.28
C LYS A 133 -12.09 -4.06 -25.92
N PRO A 134 -11.47 -2.89 -26.04
CA PRO A 134 -10.12 -2.67 -25.53
C PRO A 134 -10.01 -3.06 -24.05
N ALA A 135 -8.99 -3.83 -23.71
CA ALA A 135 -8.78 -4.25 -22.33
C ALA A 135 -8.56 -3.02 -21.41
N LYS A 136 -9.17 -3.03 -20.24
CA LYS A 136 -8.94 -2.05 -19.19
C LYS A 136 -7.70 -2.44 -18.39
N GLN A 137 -7.01 -1.45 -17.85
CA GLN A 137 -5.95 -1.61 -16.87
C GLN A 137 -6.52 -1.34 -15.48
N CYS A 138 -6.08 -2.12 -14.48
CA CYS A 138 -6.41 -1.84 -13.11
C CYS A 138 -5.55 -0.68 -12.54
N TYR A 139 -5.94 -0.19 -11.37
CA TYR A 139 -5.28 0.97 -10.77
C TYR A 139 -3.77 0.74 -10.54
N ILE A 140 -3.38 -0.42 -10.02
CA ILE A 140 -1.95 -0.78 -9.82
C ILE A 140 -1.18 -0.69 -11.13
N GLU A 141 -1.67 -1.31 -12.18
CA GLU A 141 -1.03 -1.30 -13.51
C GLU A 141 -0.90 0.12 -14.05
N SER A 142 -1.91 0.98 -13.83
CA SER A 142 -1.88 2.39 -14.25
C SER A 142 -0.85 3.22 -13.48
N GLN A 143 -0.58 2.89 -12.21
CA GLN A 143 0.35 3.62 -11.35
C GLN A 143 1.79 3.14 -11.49
N LEU A 144 2.02 1.83 -11.50
CA LEU A 144 3.35 1.24 -11.48
C LEU A 144 3.86 0.87 -12.88
N GLY A 145 2.94 0.69 -13.84
CA GLY A 145 3.25 0.37 -15.23
C GLY A 145 4.05 -0.93 -15.39
N ASN A 146 4.51 -1.18 -16.62
CA ASN A 146 5.40 -2.29 -16.95
C ASN A 146 6.86 -1.85 -16.81
N SER A 147 7.29 -1.50 -15.61
CA SER A 147 8.66 -1.07 -15.35
C SER A 147 9.48 -2.26 -14.85
N ASN A 148 10.73 -2.38 -15.34
CA ASN A 148 11.71 -3.33 -14.80
C ASN A 148 12.32 -2.85 -13.46
N THR A 149 11.85 -1.72 -12.92
CA THR A 149 12.30 -1.20 -11.63
C THR A 149 11.88 -2.19 -10.53
N PRO A 150 12.81 -2.70 -9.70
CA PRO A 150 12.47 -3.55 -8.59
C PRO A 150 11.48 -2.86 -7.64
N ILE A 151 10.50 -3.64 -7.16
CA ILE A 151 9.50 -3.17 -6.20
C ILE A 151 9.57 -4.05 -4.96
N ILE A 152 9.76 -3.41 -3.81
CA ILE A 152 9.77 -4.08 -2.50
C ILE A 152 8.61 -3.54 -1.68
N ALA A 153 7.64 -4.40 -1.38
CA ALA A 153 6.53 -4.08 -0.49
C ALA A 153 6.80 -4.58 0.92
N VAL A 154 6.66 -3.68 1.88
CA VAL A 154 6.92 -3.98 3.30
C VAL A 154 5.63 -3.77 4.10
N SER A 155 5.30 -4.73 4.95
CA SER A 155 4.10 -4.69 5.78
C SER A 155 4.34 -5.32 7.16
N ASP A 156 3.75 -4.75 8.21
CA ASP A 156 3.69 -5.37 9.55
C ASP A 156 2.72 -6.57 9.57
N ASN A 157 1.87 -6.69 8.56
CA ASN A 157 0.99 -7.83 8.37
C ASN A 157 1.75 -9.03 7.77
N MET A 158 1.07 -10.18 7.72
CA MET A 158 1.58 -11.34 7.00
C MET A 158 1.92 -10.98 5.55
N ALA A 159 3.01 -11.56 5.02
CA ALA A 159 3.42 -11.37 3.62
C ALA A 159 2.28 -11.64 2.62
N ALA A 160 1.35 -12.51 2.95
CA ALA A 160 0.15 -12.79 2.14
C ALA A 160 -0.74 -11.55 1.90
N VAL A 161 -0.66 -10.49 2.74
CA VAL A 161 -1.47 -9.27 2.57
C VAL A 161 -0.96 -8.45 1.38
N PRO A 162 0.29 -8.00 1.32
CA PRO A 162 0.80 -7.35 0.13
C PRO A 162 0.91 -8.30 -1.07
N ASP A 163 1.07 -9.60 -0.86
CA ASP A 163 1.15 -10.60 -1.93
C ASP A 163 -0.20 -10.83 -2.66
N MET A 164 -1.32 -10.46 -2.06
CA MET A 164 -2.64 -10.62 -2.69
C MET A 164 -2.84 -9.81 -3.98
N VAL A 165 -1.97 -8.86 -4.26
CA VAL A 165 -2.00 -8.03 -5.48
C VAL A 165 -0.94 -8.43 -6.51
N ARG A 166 -0.11 -9.45 -6.24
CA ARG A 166 1.01 -9.91 -7.10
C ARG A 166 0.61 -10.10 -8.56
N LYS A 167 -0.60 -10.56 -8.81
CA LYS A 167 -1.10 -10.80 -10.17
C LYS A 167 -1.03 -9.58 -11.09
N TRP A 168 -1.19 -8.39 -10.54
CA TRP A 168 -1.25 -7.10 -11.27
C TRP A 168 0.02 -6.27 -11.07
N MET A 169 0.99 -6.81 -10.32
CA MET A 169 2.29 -6.17 -10.11
C MET A 169 3.26 -6.52 -11.24
N PRO A 170 4.25 -5.64 -11.53
CA PRO A 170 5.38 -6.01 -12.38
C PRO A 170 6.13 -7.25 -11.86
N GLU A 171 6.84 -7.96 -12.76
CA GLU A 171 7.54 -9.22 -12.43
C GLU A 171 8.53 -9.09 -11.27
N ASN A 172 9.19 -7.94 -11.13
CA ASN A 172 10.21 -7.68 -10.09
C ASN A 172 9.57 -7.18 -8.78
N TYR A 173 8.50 -7.83 -8.32
CA TYR A 173 7.78 -7.51 -7.09
C TYR A 173 8.14 -8.50 -5.97
N GLU A 174 8.76 -7.97 -4.91
CA GLU A 174 9.10 -8.74 -3.71
C GLU A 174 8.36 -8.21 -2.49
N VAL A 175 8.05 -9.13 -1.58
CA VAL A 175 7.26 -8.84 -0.38
C VAL A 175 8.03 -9.20 0.86
N LEU A 176 8.11 -8.24 1.78
CA LEU A 176 8.62 -8.44 3.14
C LEU A 176 7.46 -8.24 4.12
N GLY A 177 7.20 -9.23 4.91
CA GLY A 177 6.12 -9.24 5.90
C GLY A 177 6.42 -10.16 7.06
N THR A 178 5.56 -10.17 8.06
CA THR A 178 5.69 -11.05 9.21
C THR A 178 5.10 -12.42 8.88
N ASP A 179 5.93 -13.45 8.87
CA ASP A 179 5.48 -14.83 8.74
C ASP A 179 5.35 -15.47 10.12
N GLY A 180 4.12 -15.78 10.50
CA GLY A 180 3.80 -16.40 11.77
C GLY A 180 2.87 -15.56 12.66
N PHE A 181 2.83 -15.91 13.94
CA PHE A 181 2.03 -15.19 14.92
C PHE A 181 2.74 -13.93 15.40
N GLY A 182 2.00 -12.82 15.47
CA GLY A 182 2.47 -11.59 16.10
C GLY A 182 2.85 -11.85 17.57
N ARG A 183 3.80 -11.07 18.07
CA ARG A 183 4.24 -11.10 19.46
C ARG A 183 4.16 -9.70 20.06
N SER A 184 4.01 -9.65 21.39
CA SER A 184 4.03 -8.41 22.14
C SER A 184 5.35 -8.32 22.88
N ASP A 185 6.20 -7.38 22.48
CA ASP A 185 7.48 -7.08 23.13
C ASP A 185 7.92 -5.67 22.72
N THR A 186 9.11 -5.24 23.19
CA THR A 186 9.72 -4.00 22.72
C THR A 186 10.05 -4.12 21.22
N ARG A 187 10.05 -2.99 20.51
CA ARG A 187 10.39 -2.96 19.07
C ARG A 187 11.75 -3.61 18.77
N GLU A 188 12.76 -3.38 19.65
CA GLU A 188 14.09 -3.97 19.51
C GLU A 188 14.05 -5.51 19.65
N ALA A 189 13.30 -6.03 20.62
CA ALA A 189 13.17 -7.47 20.82
C ALA A 189 12.41 -8.14 19.66
N LEU A 190 11.37 -7.48 19.14
CA LEU A 190 10.63 -7.98 17.99
C LEU A 190 11.49 -8.02 16.72
N ARG A 191 12.34 -7.01 16.49
CA ARG A 191 13.30 -7.04 15.39
C ARG A 191 14.23 -8.25 15.47
N ARG A 192 14.86 -8.46 16.60
CA ARG A 192 15.76 -9.63 16.79
C ARG A 192 15.08 -10.97 16.60
N PHE A 193 13.76 -11.01 16.80
CA PHE A 193 13.01 -12.26 16.67
C PHE A 193 12.59 -12.54 15.24
N PHE A 194 12.21 -11.51 14.46
CA PHE A 194 11.66 -11.65 13.10
C PHE A 194 12.69 -11.42 12.00
N GLU A 195 13.82 -10.76 12.30
CA GLU A 195 14.96 -10.52 11.39
C GLU A 195 16.17 -11.40 11.77
#